data_7fa9fad5e81a0a83ae203e958e63b2b3
#
_entry.id   7fa9fad5e81a0a83ae203e958e63b2b3
#
_cell.length_a   1.000
_cell.length_b   1.000
_cell.length_c   1.000
_cell.angle_alpha   90.00
_cell.angle_beta   90.00
_cell.angle_gamma   90.00
#
_symmetry.space_group_name_H-M   'P 1'
#
loop_
_entity.id
_entity.type
_entity.pdbx_description
1 polymer ?
#
loop_
_entity_poly.entity_id
_entity_poly.type
_entity_poly.pdbx_seq_one_letter_code
_entity_poly.pdbx_strand_id
1 'polypeptide(L)'
;MSNDESLKIETATLREKGNGISEERLKDCNVLIWWGHKAHDEVLDRTVNLVQRRVLEGMGLIVLHSGHFSKIFKQLMGTNCNLTWREYGEKERLWICNPGHPICEGLDPYF
;
A
#
# COMPACT_ATOMS: atom_id res chain seq x y z
N MET A 1 -3.15 18.56 2.37
CA MET A 1 -4.10 17.53 2.86
C MET A 1 -5.43 18.21 3.02
N SER A 2 -6.48 17.75 2.35
CA SER A 2 -7.81 18.32 2.54
C SER A 2 -8.28 17.97 3.95
N ASN A 3 -8.75 18.97 4.70
CA ASN A 3 -9.44 18.76 5.98
C ASN A 3 -10.87 18.30 5.70
N ASP A 4 -11.01 17.13 5.12
CA ASP A 4 -12.30 16.48 5.00
C ASP A 4 -12.63 15.85 6.37
N GLU A 5 -13.55 16.45 7.09
CA GLU A 5 -13.98 15.99 8.42
C GLU A 5 -14.61 14.59 8.40
N SER A 6 -14.90 14.05 7.21
CA SER A 6 -15.40 12.69 7.03
C SER A 6 -14.30 11.62 7.16
N LEU A 7 -13.02 12.01 7.12
CA LEU A 7 -11.88 11.10 7.17
C LEU A 7 -11.20 11.11 8.54
N LYS A 8 -11.25 9.98 9.22
CA LYS A 8 -10.41 9.72 10.40
C LYS A 8 -9.08 9.15 9.96
N ILE A 9 -7.98 9.89 10.15
CA ILE A 9 -6.63 9.47 9.76
C ILE A 9 -5.83 9.12 11.01
N GLU A 10 -5.24 7.93 11.01
CA GLU A 10 -4.27 7.49 12.02
C GLU A 10 -2.96 7.11 11.34
N THR A 11 -1.85 7.25 12.03
CA THR A 11 -0.53 6.89 11.53
C THR A 11 0.10 5.81 12.39
N ALA A 12 0.92 4.98 11.78
CA ALA A 12 1.71 3.96 12.43
C ALA A 12 3.13 3.95 11.86
N THR A 13 4.11 3.64 12.69
CA THR A 13 5.51 3.57 12.26
C THR A 13 6.15 2.25 12.62
N LEU A 14 7.19 1.88 11.86
CA LEU A 14 7.95 0.65 12.07
C LEU A 14 8.47 0.51 13.52
N ARG A 15 8.81 1.61 14.17
CA ARG A 15 9.45 1.63 15.49
C ARG A 15 8.48 1.49 16.66
N GLU A 16 7.21 1.63 16.43
CA GLU A 16 6.19 1.43 17.45
C GLU A 16 6.04 -0.06 17.81
N LYS A 17 5.52 -0.33 19.00
CA LYS A 17 5.22 -1.71 19.43
C LYS A 17 4.28 -2.39 18.42
N GLY A 18 4.68 -3.56 17.92
CA GLY A 18 3.92 -4.27 16.88
C GLY A 18 3.89 -3.54 15.53
N ASN A 19 4.92 -2.72 15.25
CA ASN A 19 4.99 -1.82 14.09
C ASN A 19 3.80 -0.83 14.02
N GLY A 20 3.26 -0.46 15.16
CA GLY A 20 2.12 0.44 15.28
C GLY A 20 0.79 -0.12 14.79
N ILE A 21 0.72 -1.41 14.46
CA ILE A 21 -0.45 -2.07 13.90
C ILE A 21 -0.95 -3.14 14.88
N SER A 22 -2.23 -3.06 15.25
CA SER A 22 -2.90 -4.01 16.12
C SER A 22 -4.27 -4.39 15.56
N GLU A 23 -4.85 -5.48 16.05
CA GLU A 23 -6.22 -5.88 15.68
C GLU A 23 -7.23 -4.77 15.97
N GLU A 24 -7.10 -4.12 17.12
CA GLU A 24 -7.98 -3.03 17.54
C GLU A 24 -7.91 -1.84 16.59
N ARG A 25 -6.70 -1.42 16.18
CA ARG A 25 -6.53 -0.31 15.23
C ARG A 25 -7.04 -0.64 13.83
N LEU A 26 -6.89 -1.89 13.40
CA LEU A 26 -7.35 -2.30 12.08
C LEU A 26 -8.84 -2.66 12.03
N LYS A 27 -9.50 -2.88 13.19
CA LYS A 27 -10.91 -3.27 13.25
C LYS A 27 -11.82 -2.33 12.46
N ASP A 28 -11.62 -1.03 12.66
CA ASP A 28 -12.42 0.03 12.04
C ASP A 28 -11.69 0.71 10.87
N CYS A 29 -10.57 0.15 10.44
CA CYS A 29 -9.81 0.66 9.30
C CYS A 29 -10.45 0.23 7.99
N ASN A 30 -10.87 1.19 7.17
CA ASN A 30 -11.44 0.94 5.85
C ASN A 30 -10.36 0.82 4.78
N VAL A 31 -9.30 1.64 4.88
CA VAL A 31 -8.19 1.66 3.91
C VAL A 31 -6.88 1.85 4.65
N LEU A 32 -5.93 0.96 4.39
CA LEU A 32 -4.56 1.09 4.86
C LEU A 32 -3.66 1.57 3.73
N ILE A 33 -2.94 2.67 3.95
CA ILE A 33 -1.91 3.14 3.04
C ILE A 33 -0.55 2.66 3.57
N TRP A 34 0.13 1.85 2.77
CA TRP A 34 1.43 1.28 3.13
C TRP A 34 2.55 1.92 2.33
N TRP A 35 3.46 2.55 3.03
CA TRP A 35 4.67 3.09 2.43
C TRP A 35 5.90 2.69 3.25
N GLY A 36 6.95 2.28 2.56
CA GLY A 36 8.24 1.98 3.18
C GLY A 36 9.31 1.96 2.12
N HIS A 37 10.43 2.64 2.36
CA HIS A 37 11.53 2.72 1.40
C HIS A 37 12.64 1.72 1.69
N LYS A 38 12.74 1.26 2.91
CA LYS A 38 13.75 0.30 3.38
C LYS A 38 13.25 -0.41 4.64
N ALA A 39 14.07 -1.34 5.16
CA ALA A 39 13.76 -2.07 6.39
C ALA A 39 12.47 -2.93 6.30
N HIS A 40 12.13 -3.38 5.10
CA HIS A 40 10.95 -4.21 4.88
C HIS A 40 10.97 -5.50 5.70
N ASP A 41 12.16 -6.07 5.90
CA ASP A 41 12.35 -7.31 6.66
C ASP A 41 12.17 -7.14 8.18
N GLU A 42 12.26 -5.90 8.69
CA GLU A 42 12.02 -5.59 10.09
C GLU A 42 10.53 -5.60 10.47
N VAL A 43 9.63 -5.63 9.49
CA VAL A 43 8.20 -5.77 9.76
C VAL A 43 7.91 -7.18 10.27
N LEU A 44 7.25 -7.25 11.41
CA LEU A 44 6.93 -8.51 12.06
C LEU A 44 5.93 -9.34 11.24
N ASP A 45 6.18 -10.62 11.10
CA ASP A 45 5.31 -11.51 10.31
C ASP A 45 3.87 -11.54 10.86
N ARG A 46 3.70 -11.43 12.17
CA ARG A 46 2.36 -11.30 12.79
C ARG A 46 1.62 -10.06 12.30
N THR A 47 2.33 -8.95 12.09
CA THR A 47 1.76 -7.70 11.54
C THR A 47 1.36 -7.90 10.07
N VAL A 48 2.21 -8.56 9.29
CA VAL A 48 1.92 -8.90 7.89
C VAL A 48 0.66 -9.78 7.79
N ASN A 49 0.60 -10.84 8.60
CA ASN A 49 -0.53 -11.77 8.61
C ASN A 49 -1.83 -11.10 9.05
N LEU A 50 -1.76 -10.17 10.00
CA LEU A 50 -2.92 -9.40 10.44
C LEU A 50 -3.44 -8.50 9.31
N VAL A 51 -2.56 -7.78 8.63
CA VAL A 51 -2.93 -6.93 7.48
C VAL A 51 -3.50 -7.77 6.35
N GLN A 52 -2.87 -8.90 6.00
CA GLN A 52 -3.39 -9.81 4.99
C GLN A 52 -4.81 -10.26 5.31
N ARG A 53 -5.06 -10.72 6.54
CA ARG A 53 -6.40 -11.13 6.98
C ARG A 53 -7.42 -10.02 6.78
N ARG A 54 -7.09 -8.80 7.21
CA ARG A 54 -7.98 -7.64 7.04
C ARG A 54 -8.26 -7.28 5.59
N VAL A 55 -7.26 -7.41 4.71
CA VAL A 55 -7.45 -7.22 3.27
C VAL A 55 -8.40 -8.29 2.69
N LEU A 56 -8.21 -9.54 3.08
CA LEU A 56 -9.11 -10.63 2.64
C LEU A 56 -10.54 -10.49 3.20
N GLU A 57 -10.71 -9.79 4.32
CA GLU A 57 -12.01 -9.43 4.90
C GLU A 57 -12.63 -8.18 4.26
N GLY A 58 -11.93 -7.50 3.35
CA GLY A 58 -12.45 -6.37 2.57
C GLY A 58 -11.84 -5.01 2.87
N MET A 59 -10.83 -4.90 3.75
CA MET A 59 -10.09 -3.65 3.94
C MET A 59 -9.30 -3.30 2.68
N GLY A 60 -9.41 -2.07 2.20
CA GLY A 60 -8.57 -1.57 1.10
C GLY A 60 -7.10 -1.49 1.49
N LEU A 61 -6.20 -1.79 0.55
CA LEU A 61 -4.77 -1.60 0.72
C LEU A 61 -4.19 -0.83 -0.46
N ILE A 62 -3.56 0.30 -0.19
CA ILE A 62 -2.82 1.10 -1.17
C ILE A 62 -1.34 0.99 -0.82
N VAL A 63 -0.54 0.45 -1.74
CA VAL A 63 0.90 0.33 -1.56
C VAL A 63 1.60 1.36 -2.43
N LEU A 64 2.40 2.22 -1.81
CA LEU A 64 3.05 3.34 -2.49
C LEU A 64 4.52 3.04 -2.78
N HIS A 65 4.96 3.38 -4.00
CA HIS A 65 6.35 3.43 -4.43
C HIS A 65 7.13 2.16 -4.04
N SER A 66 8.25 2.32 -3.34
CA SER A 66 9.12 1.22 -2.88
C SER A 66 8.46 0.24 -1.90
N GLY A 67 7.23 0.48 -1.48
CA GLY A 67 6.40 -0.46 -0.74
C GLY A 67 6.14 -1.79 -1.48
N HIS A 68 6.39 -1.85 -2.80
CA HIS A 68 6.32 -3.11 -3.56
C HIS A 68 7.29 -4.19 -3.06
N PHE A 69 8.36 -3.82 -2.37
CA PHE A 69 9.26 -4.76 -1.70
C PHE A 69 8.78 -5.23 -0.32
N SER A 70 7.70 -4.64 0.21
CA SER A 70 7.18 -5.03 1.52
C SER A 70 6.71 -6.49 1.55
N LYS A 71 6.83 -7.12 2.72
CA LYS A 71 6.36 -8.50 2.93
C LYS A 71 4.88 -8.65 2.58
N ILE A 72 4.05 -7.68 2.98
CA ILE A 72 2.61 -7.73 2.73
C ILE A 72 2.28 -7.68 1.24
N PHE A 73 2.96 -6.82 0.47
CA PHE A 73 2.71 -6.72 -0.96
C PHE A 73 3.13 -8.01 -1.68
N LYS A 74 4.33 -8.53 -1.38
CA LYS A 74 4.81 -9.80 -1.93
C LYS A 74 3.86 -10.95 -1.60
N GLN A 75 3.35 -11.01 -0.38
CA GLN A 75 2.45 -12.08 0.07
C GLN A 75 1.09 -12.02 -0.65
N LEU A 76 0.53 -10.84 -0.85
CA LEU A 76 -0.75 -10.66 -1.57
C LEU A 76 -0.60 -10.88 -3.08
N MET A 77 0.51 -10.43 -3.66
CA MET A 77 0.76 -10.60 -5.10
C MET A 77 1.24 -12.00 -5.48
N GLY A 78 1.74 -12.77 -4.52
CA GLY A 78 2.25 -14.13 -4.75
C GLY A 78 3.54 -14.18 -5.58
N THR A 79 4.29 -13.09 -5.65
CA THR A 79 5.55 -12.97 -6.39
C THR A 79 6.63 -12.30 -5.55
N ASN A 80 7.88 -12.32 -6.03
CA ASN A 80 8.97 -11.61 -5.39
C ASN A 80 8.89 -10.08 -5.59
N CYS A 81 8.03 -9.61 -6.48
CA CYS A 81 7.82 -8.20 -6.81
C CYS A 81 9.10 -7.45 -7.21
N ASN A 82 10.09 -8.15 -7.74
CA ASN A 82 11.31 -7.55 -8.23
C ASN A 82 11.04 -6.68 -9.45
N LEU A 83 11.79 -5.61 -9.58
CA LEU A 83 11.78 -4.73 -10.73
C LEU A 83 13.21 -4.30 -11.08
N THR A 84 13.37 -3.85 -12.29
CA THR A 84 14.60 -3.22 -12.77
C THR A 84 14.26 -1.82 -13.24
N TRP A 85 15.09 -0.87 -12.91
CA TRP A 85 14.90 0.53 -13.31
C TRP A 85 16.22 1.12 -13.84
N ARG A 86 16.10 2.24 -14.51
CA ARG A 86 17.22 3.07 -14.94
C ARG A 86 16.85 4.53 -14.85
N GLU A 87 17.84 5.39 -14.71
CA GLU A 87 17.69 6.84 -14.65
C GLU A 87 18.48 7.49 -15.80
N TYR A 88 17.82 7.71 -16.95
CA TYR A 88 18.43 8.30 -18.14
C TYR A 88 17.71 9.59 -18.61
N GLY A 89 16.91 10.21 -17.73
CA GLY A 89 16.13 11.40 -18.08
C GLY A 89 15.00 11.12 -19.10
N GLU A 90 14.62 9.88 -19.27
CA GLU A 90 13.50 9.47 -20.12
C GLU A 90 12.16 9.80 -19.46
N LYS A 91 11.12 9.99 -20.27
CA LYS A 91 9.75 10.07 -19.77
C LYS A 91 9.21 8.66 -19.54
N GLU A 92 8.64 8.44 -18.36
CA GLU A 92 7.84 7.27 -18.09
C GLU A 92 6.43 7.46 -18.65
N ARG A 93 5.85 6.42 -19.21
CA ARG A 93 4.48 6.43 -19.70
C ARG A 93 3.65 5.42 -18.91
N LEU A 94 2.60 5.90 -18.28
CA LEU A 94 1.66 5.07 -17.53
C LEU A 94 0.44 4.76 -18.39
N TRP A 95 0.09 3.50 -18.49
CA TRP A 95 -1.06 3.03 -19.25
C TRP A 95 -2.21 2.65 -18.32
N ILE A 96 -3.41 3.09 -18.66
CA ILE A 96 -4.63 2.71 -17.95
C ILE A 96 -5.03 1.31 -18.40
N CYS A 97 -4.80 0.31 -17.53
CA CYS A 97 -5.12 -1.10 -17.83
C CYS A 97 -6.58 -1.46 -17.57
N ASN A 98 -7.28 -0.71 -16.72
CA ASN A 98 -8.69 -0.91 -16.41
C ASN A 98 -9.43 0.45 -16.43
N PRO A 99 -9.78 0.96 -17.61
CA PRO A 99 -10.40 2.29 -17.75
C PRO A 99 -11.81 2.39 -17.12
N GLY A 100 -12.46 1.26 -16.86
CA GLY A 100 -13.77 1.23 -16.19
C GLY A 100 -13.70 1.35 -14.66
N HIS A 101 -12.50 1.37 -14.07
CA HIS A 101 -12.37 1.51 -12.62
C HIS A 101 -12.55 2.97 -12.20
N PRO A 102 -13.32 3.27 -11.13
CA PRO A 102 -13.61 4.66 -10.72
C PRO A 102 -12.36 5.52 -10.49
N ILE A 103 -11.23 4.94 -10.09
CA ILE A 103 -9.97 5.66 -9.91
C ILE A 103 -9.43 6.26 -11.22
N CYS A 104 -9.89 5.77 -12.36
CA CYS A 104 -9.46 6.22 -13.69
C CYS A 104 -10.39 7.30 -14.28
N GLU A 105 -11.43 7.68 -13.56
CA GLU A 105 -12.36 8.70 -14.02
C GLU A 105 -11.64 10.04 -14.27
N GLY A 106 -11.81 10.57 -15.48
CA GLY A 106 -11.17 11.84 -15.88
C GLY A 106 -9.70 11.73 -16.28
N LEU A 107 -9.13 10.53 -16.35
CA LEU A 107 -7.77 10.31 -16.84
C LEU A 107 -7.79 9.96 -18.35
N ASP A 108 -6.78 10.46 -19.08
CA ASP A 108 -6.51 10.01 -20.43
C ASP A 108 -6.06 8.54 -20.45
N PRO A 109 -6.17 7.83 -21.60
CA PRO A 109 -5.75 6.43 -21.72
C PRO A 109 -4.31 6.14 -21.29
N TYR A 110 -3.47 7.16 -21.33
CA TYR A 110 -2.09 7.15 -20.82
C TYR A 110 -1.65 8.57 -20.46
N PHE A 111 -0.67 8.72 -19.59
CA PHE A 111 -0.08 9.99 -19.18
C PHE A 111 1.38 9.80 -18.78
#